data_b2941ec356a2f6316cf48bf1e7169230
#
_entry.id   b2941ec356a2f6316cf48bf1e7169230
#
_cell.length_a   1.000
_cell.length_b   1.000
_cell.length_c   1.000
_cell.angle_alpha   90.00
_cell.angle_beta   90.00
_cell.angle_gamma   90.00
#
_symmetry.space_group_name_H-M   'P 1'
#
loop_
_entity.id
_entity.type
_entity.pdbx_description
1 polymer ?
#
loop_
_entity_poly.entity_id
_entity_poly.type
_entity_poly.pdbx_seq_one_letter_code
_entity_poly.pdbx_strand_id
1 'polypeptide(L)'
;LNPVAEAPVIAAEVDTVVLAPTEDIIRILPKDYDTEQIATAVTLDYPEGIEAPVEAGQILGSVTVTYQGQTLGTVPLAAISGVERSGFLYYKQLIFDFLGQHWILLILLVVVLLMVFLLLRYAMINRARRRRRRRRR
;
A
#
# COMPACT_ATOMS: atom_id res chain seq x y z
N LEU A 1 -26.19 4.70 7.98
CA LEU A 1 -25.51 3.63 7.26
C LEU A 1 -24.82 2.74 8.29
N ASN A 2 -25.24 1.50 8.40
CA ASN A 2 -24.60 0.54 9.30
C ASN A 2 -23.40 -0.08 8.59
N PRO A 3 -22.18 -0.09 9.19
CA PRO A 3 -21.03 -0.74 8.61
C PRO A 3 -21.26 -2.25 8.51
N VAL A 4 -20.91 -2.85 7.38
CA VAL A 4 -21.12 -4.28 7.12
C VAL A 4 -19.79 -5.00 6.87
N ALA A 5 -18.79 -4.28 6.36
CA ALA A 5 -17.49 -4.86 6.04
C ALA A 5 -16.38 -3.82 6.14
N GLU A 6 -15.13 -4.29 6.12
CA GLU A 6 -13.94 -3.49 5.99
C GLU A 6 -13.13 -4.00 4.79
N ALA A 7 -12.55 -3.06 4.03
CA ALA A 7 -11.63 -3.39 2.95
C ALA A 7 -10.22 -2.90 3.28
N PRO A 8 -9.17 -3.70 3.00
CA PRO A 8 -7.80 -3.29 3.21
C PRO A 8 -7.40 -2.18 2.23
N VAL A 9 -6.62 -1.20 2.69
CA VAL A 9 -6.12 -0.09 1.88
C VAL A 9 -4.59 -0.07 1.93
N ILE A 10 -3.97 0.01 0.76
CA ILE A 10 -2.52 0.01 0.59
C ILE A 10 -2.01 1.45 0.43
N ALA A 11 -0.84 1.75 0.99
CA ALA A 11 -0.17 3.06 0.93
C ALA A 11 -1.01 4.23 1.49
N ALA A 12 -1.86 3.95 2.48
CA ALA A 12 -2.72 4.89 3.16
C ALA A 12 -2.23 5.20 4.59
N GLU A 13 -2.81 6.22 5.21
CA GLU A 13 -2.58 6.49 6.64
C GLU A 13 -3.30 5.50 7.55
N VAL A 14 -4.36 4.88 7.03
CA VAL A 14 -5.19 3.89 7.72
C VAL A 14 -5.22 2.62 6.88
N ASP A 15 -5.01 1.48 7.51
CA ASP A 15 -4.87 0.20 6.83
C ASP A 15 -6.20 -0.37 6.29
N THR A 16 -7.34 0.15 6.76
CA THR A 16 -8.67 -0.33 6.37
C THR A 16 -9.64 0.83 6.14
N VAL A 17 -10.61 0.62 5.25
CA VAL A 17 -11.75 1.50 5.05
C VAL A 17 -13.04 0.76 5.35
N VAL A 18 -13.94 1.43 6.07
CA VAL A 18 -15.23 0.87 6.48
C VAL A 18 -16.23 1.03 5.35
N LEU A 19 -16.95 -0.05 5.03
CA LEU A 19 -17.91 -0.14 3.95
C LEU A 19 -19.33 -0.25 4.49
N ALA A 20 -20.27 0.44 3.83
CA ALA A 20 -21.71 0.32 4.08
C ALA A 20 -22.46 0.09 2.77
N PRO A 21 -23.61 -0.59 2.83
CA PRO A 21 -24.48 -0.75 1.67
C PRO A 21 -25.04 0.61 1.24
N THR A 22 -25.10 0.82 -0.07
CA THR A 22 -25.62 2.07 -0.65
C THR A 22 -27.14 2.15 -0.59
N GLU A 23 -27.81 1.01 -0.45
CA GLU A 23 -29.25 0.87 -0.46
C GLU A 23 -29.70 -0.19 0.56
N ASP A 24 -30.96 -0.09 1.01
CA ASP A 24 -31.58 -1.09 1.87
C ASP A 24 -32.23 -2.20 1.04
N ILE A 25 -32.09 -3.46 1.46
CA ILE A 25 -32.81 -4.57 0.87
C ILE A 25 -34.14 -4.76 1.61
N ILE A 26 -35.23 -4.41 0.95
CA ILE A 26 -36.58 -4.62 1.48
C ILE A 26 -37.22 -5.77 0.74
N ARG A 27 -37.57 -6.85 1.45
CA ARG A 27 -38.22 -8.04 0.90
C ARG A 27 -39.33 -8.53 1.84
N ILE A 28 -40.38 -9.06 1.26
CA ILE A 28 -41.47 -9.72 1.99
C ILE A 28 -41.08 -11.16 2.18
N LEU A 29 -40.95 -11.59 3.42
CA LEU A 29 -40.66 -12.99 3.79
C LEU A 29 -41.97 -13.65 4.31
N PRO A 30 -42.07 -14.99 4.32
CA PRO A 30 -43.14 -15.72 4.96
C PRO A 30 -43.29 -15.35 6.43
N LYS A 31 -44.48 -15.45 6.98
CA LYS A 31 -44.75 -15.06 8.37
C LYS A 31 -43.91 -15.82 9.41
N ASP A 32 -43.56 -17.06 9.08
CA ASP A 32 -42.78 -17.98 9.93
C ASP A 32 -41.32 -18.05 9.45
N TYR A 33 -40.73 -16.94 8.99
CA TYR A 33 -39.35 -16.92 8.57
C TYR A 33 -38.41 -17.11 9.75
N ASP A 34 -37.33 -17.84 9.50
CA ASP A 34 -36.26 -18.08 10.45
C ASP A 34 -35.05 -17.18 10.11
N THR A 35 -34.70 -16.30 11.03
CA THR A 35 -33.55 -15.39 10.86
C THR A 35 -32.22 -16.10 10.75
N GLU A 36 -32.08 -17.32 11.31
CA GLU A 36 -30.86 -18.13 11.21
C GLU A 36 -30.60 -18.64 9.78
N GLN A 37 -31.64 -18.66 8.95
CA GLN A 37 -31.55 -19.05 7.53
C GLN A 37 -31.22 -17.90 6.58
N ILE A 38 -31.07 -16.70 7.12
CA ILE A 38 -30.59 -15.53 6.36
C ILE A 38 -29.06 -15.56 6.39
N ALA A 39 -28.44 -15.72 5.23
CA ALA A 39 -27.01 -15.66 5.07
C ALA A 39 -26.60 -14.38 4.30
N THR A 40 -25.54 -13.78 4.75
CA THR A 40 -24.97 -12.57 4.11
C THR A 40 -23.55 -12.90 3.61
N ALA A 41 -23.32 -12.71 2.33
CA ALA A 41 -22.01 -12.89 1.72
C ALA A 41 -21.50 -11.54 1.21
N VAL A 42 -20.31 -11.15 1.66
CA VAL A 42 -19.60 -9.97 1.21
C VAL A 42 -18.58 -10.37 0.15
N THR A 43 -18.60 -9.68 -0.97
CA THR A 43 -17.61 -9.82 -2.05
C THR A 43 -16.92 -8.49 -2.24
N LEU A 44 -15.61 -8.45 -2.06
CA LEU A 44 -14.78 -7.26 -2.30
C LEU A 44 -14.20 -7.33 -3.71
N ASP A 45 -14.18 -6.20 -4.41
CA ASP A 45 -13.57 -6.09 -5.75
C ASP A 45 -12.04 -6.17 -5.68
N TYR A 46 -11.47 -5.78 -4.53
CA TYR A 46 -10.04 -5.79 -4.26
C TYR A 46 -9.74 -6.53 -2.94
N PRO A 47 -9.76 -7.86 -2.92
CA PRO A 47 -9.56 -8.63 -1.68
C PRO A 47 -8.14 -8.50 -1.11
N GLU A 48 -7.15 -8.22 -1.96
CA GLU A 48 -5.75 -8.01 -1.54
C GLU A 48 -5.46 -6.57 -1.09
N GLY A 49 -6.40 -5.66 -1.30
CA GLY A 49 -6.33 -4.25 -0.93
C GLY A 49 -6.44 -3.30 -2.12
N ILE A 50 -7.01 -2.13 -1.86
CA ILE A 50 -7.10 -1.04 -2.82
C ILE A 50 -6.00 0.00 -2.57
N GLU A 51 -5.37 0.52 -3.63
CA GLU A 51 -4.42 1.62 -3.49
C GLU A 51 -5.12 2.93 -3.13
N ALA A 52 -4.60 3.61 -2.10
CA ALA A 52 -5.06 4.96 -1.77
C ALA A 52 -4.69 5.96 -2.89
N PRO A 53 -5.47 7.03 -3.10
CA PRO A 53 -6.59 7.47 -2.27
C PRO A 53 -7.90 6.74 -2.55
N VAL A 54 -8.74 6.59 -1.53
CA VAL A 54 -10.11 6.11 -1.64
C VAL A 54 -11.05 7.27 -1.35
N GLU A 55 -12.04 7.49 -2.20
CA GLU A 55 -13.01 8.56 -1.99
C GLU A 55 -14.22 8.06 -1.18
N ALA A 56 -14.81 8.95 -0.38
CA ALA A 56 -16.07 8.64 0.30
C ALA A 56 -17.18 8.40 -0.76
N GLY A 57 -17.94 7.32 -0.61
CA GLY A 57 -18.95 6.89 -1.59
C GLY A 57 -18.41 6.02 -2.73
N GLN A 58 -17.11 5.77 -2.81
CA GLN A 58 -16.53 4.87 -3.80
C GLN A 58 -16.99 3.44 -3.56
N ILE A 59 -17.48 2.77 -4.61
CA ILE A 59 -17.92 1.37 -4.56
C ILE A 59 -16.69 0.48 -4.58
N LEU A 60 -16.59 -0.44 -3.59
CA LEU A 60 -15.43 -1.32 -3.38
C LEU A 60 -15.82 -2.80 -3.26
N GLY A 61 -17.09 -3.10 -3.45
CA GLY A 61 -17.59 -4.46 -3.40
C GLY A 61 -19.11 -4.52 -3.41
N SER A 62 -19.64 -5.66 -3.03
CA SER A 62 -21.06 -5.90 -2.93
C SER A 62 -21.39 -6.84 -1.78
N VAL A 63 -22.60 -6.70 -1.23
CA VAL A 63 -23.16 -7.62 -0.27
C VAL A 63 -24.36 -8.33 -0.89
N THR A 64 -24.38 -9.65 -0.82
CA THR A 64 -25.48 -10.49 -1.28
C THR A 64 -26.16 -11.11 -0.07
N VAL A 65 -27.46 -10.92 0.04
CA VAL A 65 -28.31 -11.52 1.08
C VAL A 65 -29.08 -12.66 0.48
N THR A 66 -29.04 -13.81 1.13
CA THR A 66 -29.75 -15.04 0.71
C THR A 66 -30.64 -15.54 1.85
N TYR A 67 -31.75 -16.19 1.49
CA TYR A 67 -32.65 -16.88 2.39
C TYR A 67 -32.92 -18.26 1.83
N GLN A 68 -32.70 -19.33 2.59
CA GLN A 68 -32.82 -20.72 2.15
C GLN A 68 -32.16 -21.03 0.80
N GLY A 69 -31.00 -20.41 0.54
CA GLY A 69 -30.24 -20.56 -0.71
C GLY A 69 -30.77 -19.73 -1.89
N GLN A 70 -31.88 -18.98 -1.72
CA GLN A 70 -32.36 -18.02 -2.72
C GLN A 70 -31.83 -16.63 -2.47
N THR A 71 -31.30 -15.97 -3.50
CA THR A 71 -30.81 -14.58 -3.41
C THR A 71 -31.99 -13.63 -3.25
N LEU A 72 -32.05 -12.93 -2.14
CA LEU A 72 -33.02 -11.87 -1.86
C LEU A 72 -32.65 -10.55 -2.56
N GLY A 73 -31.35 -10.28 -2.63
CA GLY A 73 -30.82 -9.09 -3.29
C GLY A 73 -29.31 -8.98 -3.16
N THR A 74 -28.75 -8.17 -4.04
CA THR A 74 -27.33 -7.76 -3.99
C THR A 74 -27.27 -6.27 -4.04
N VAL A 75 -26.49 -5.67 -3.12
CA VAL A 75 -26.33 -4.21 -2.99
C VAL A 75 -24.86 -3.84 -3.02
N PRO A 76 -24.48 -2.79 -3.75
CA PRO A 76 -23.11 -2.28 -3.72
C PRO A 76 -22.70 -1.82 -2.32
N LEU A 77 -21.44 -2.03 -1.98
CA LEU A 77 -20.80 -1.53 -0.77
C LEU A 77 -19.93 -0.33 -1.12
N ALA A 78 -20.19 0.80 -0.47
CA ALA A 78 -19.43 2.01 -0.65
C ALA A 78 -18.64 2.38 0.60
N ALA A 79 -17.50 3.04 0.42
CA ALA A 79 -16.69 3.59 1.49
C ALA A 79 -17.47 4.68 2.26
N ILE A 80 -17.55 4.56 3.58
CA ILE A 80 -18.22 5.57 4.43
C ILE A 80 -17.41 6.86 4.49
N SER A 81 -16.09 6.74 4.50
CA SER A 81 -15.14 7.86 4.59
C SER A 81 -14.05 7.73 3.54
N GLY A 82 -13.53 8.87 3.11
CA GLY A 82 -12.35 8.90 2.28
C GLY A 82 -11.10 8.53 3.09
N VAL A 83 -10.13 7.91 2.41
CA VAL A 83 -8.81 7.58 2.95
C VAL A 83 -7.75 8.20 2.07
N GLU A 84 -6.95 9.09 2.65
CA GLU A 84 -5.89 9.78 1.92
C GLU A 84 -4.65 8.89 1.78
N ARG A 85 -3.87 9.16 0.74
CA ARG A 85 -2.59 8.48 0.51
C ARG A 85 -1.56 8.94 1.52
N SER A 86 -0.90 7.99 2.20
CA SER A 86 0.24 8.32 3.05
C SER A 86 1.46 8.67 2.18
N GLY A 87 1.83 9.94 2.15
CA GLY A 87 3.01 10.41 1.44
C GLY A 87 4.29 9.69 1.89
N PHE A 88 4.42 9.43 3.18
CA PHE A 88 5.58 8.75 3.74
C PHE A 88 5.71 7.30 3.30
N LEU A 89 4.62 6.53 3.32
CA LEU A 89 4.63 5.12 2.89
C LEU A 89 4.88 5.00 1.37
N TYR A 90 4.33 5.92 0.59
CA TYR A 90 4.59 5.98 -0.85
C TYR A 90 6.06 6.20 -1.18
N TYR A 91 6.71 7.20 -0.55
CA TYR A 91 8.14 7.46 -0.74
C TYR A 91 9.01 6.31 -0.24
N LYS A 92 8.62 5.68 0.87
CA LYS A 92 9.32 4.51 1.40
C LYS A 92 9.31 3.36 0.40
N GLN A 93 8.15 3.03 -0.16
CA GLN A 93 7.99 1.95 -1.14
C GLN A 93 8.79 2.26 -2.42
N LEU A 94 8.70 3.49 -2.94
CA LEU A 94 9.46 3.94 -4.10
C LEU A 94 10.98 3.83 -3.89
N ILE A 95 11.48 4.18 -2.69
CA ILE A 95 12.90 4.07 -2.35
C ILE A 95 13.32 2.60 -2.26
N PHE A 96 12.52 1.73 -1.64
CA PHE A 96 12.84 0.31 -1.53
C PHE A 96 12.85 -0.39 -2.89
N ASP A 97 11.91 -0.10 -3.77
CA ASP A 97 11.86 -0.65 -5.13
C ASP A 97 13.06 -0.17 -5.95
N PHE A 98 13.40 1.12 -5.85
CA PHE A 98 14.59 1.66 -6.51
C PHE A 98 15.90 1.05 -5.98
N LEU A 99 16.04 0.90 -4.66
CA LEU A 99 17.21 0.24 -4.06
C LEU A 99 17.26 -1.25 -4.43
N GLY A 100 16.14 -1.94 -4.40
CA GLY A 100 16.06 -3.36 -4.75
C GLY A 100 16.46 -3.65 -6.20
N GLN A 101 16.11 -2.77 -7.12
CA GLN A 101 16.40 -2.92 -8.54
C GLN A 101 17.83 -2.49 -8.92
N HIS A 102 18.41 -1.51 -8.21
CA HIS A 102 19.70 -0.88 -8.57
C HIS A 102 20.79 -1.05 -7.52
N TRP A 103 20.64 -1.98 -6.59
CA TRP A 103 21.60 -2.20 -5.50
C TRP A 103 23.03 -2.48 -6.00
N ILE A 104 23.16 -3.18 -7.14
CA ILE A 104 24.47 -3.47 -7.78
C ILE A 104 25.13 -2.17 -8.23
N LEU A 105 24.39 -1.25 -8.83
CA LEU A 105 24.90 0.06 -9.26
C LEU A 105 25.33 0.92 -8.06
N LEU A 106 24.61 0.84 -6.94
CA LEU A 106 24.97 1.55 -5.71
C LEU A 106 26.28 1.01 -5.11
N ILE A 107 26.44 -0.30 -5.07
CA ILE A 107 27.70 -0.93 -4.62
C ILE A 107 28.86 -0.51 -5.53
N LEU A 108 28.67 -0.55 -6.83
CA LEU A 108 29.69 -0.16 -7.80
C LEU A 108 30.06 1.33 -7.65
N LEU A 109 29.09 2.21 -7.42
CA LEU A 109 29.34 3.63 -7.15
C LEU A 109 30.19 3.82 -5.88
N VAL A 110 29.85 3.13 -4.80
CA VAL A 110 30.61 3.19 -3.54
C VAL A 110 32.05 2.71 -3.73
N VAL A 111 32.25 1.60 -4.46
CA VAL A 111 33.58 1.07 -4.77
C VAL A 111 34.42 2.07 -5.59
N VAL A 112 33.81 2.70 -6.60
CA VAL A 112 34.48 3.73 -7.42
C VAL A 112 34.87 4.95 -6.58
N LEU A 113 33.97 5.44 -5.72
CA LEU A 113 34.27 6.56 -4.81
C LEU A 113 35.40 6.24 -3.84
N LEU A 114 35.42 5.02 -3.31
CA LEU A 114 36.46 4.55 -2.40
C LEU A 114 37.80 4.44 -3.11
N MET A 115 37.82 3.94 -4.35
CA MET A 115 39.02 3.87 -5.18
C MET A 115 39.55 5.27 -5.49
N VAL A 116 38.72 6.22 -5.88
CA VAL A 116 39.10 7.61 -6.13
C VAL A 116 39.67 8.25 -4.85
N PHE A 117 39.03 8.03 -3.70
CA PHE A 117 39.53 8.53 -2.43
C PHE A 117 40.93 7.99 -2.08
N LEU A 118 41.17 6.69 -2.27
CA LEU A 118 42.47 6.06 -2.04
C LEU A 118 43.54 6.62 -3.00
N LEU A 119 43.20 6.83 -4.28
CA LEU A 119 44.10 7.44 -5.25
C LEU A 119 44.49 8.88 -4.89
N LEU A 120 43.51 9.68 -4.46
CA LEU A 120 43.77 11.05 -4.00
C LEU A 120 44.66 11.06 -2.76
N ARG A 121 44.39 10.19 -1.80
CA ARG A 121 45.21 10.04 -0.60
C ARG A 121 46.65 9.61 -0.92
N TYR A 122 46.83 8.64 -1.83
CA TYR A 122 48.14 8.19 -2.32
C TYR A 122 48.88 9.32 -3.04
N ALA A 123 48.20 10.07 -3.91
CA ALA A 123 48.76 11.24 -4.61
C ALA A 123 49.22 12.34 -3.64
N MET A 124 48.45 12.62 -2.59
CA MET A 124 48.82 13.59 -1.56
C MET A 124 50.07 13.16 -0.78
N ILE A 125 50.14 11.89 -0.37
CA ILE A 125 51.30 11.35 0.34
C ILE A 125 52.56 11.39 -0.55
N ASN A 126 52.42 11.04 -1.82
CA ASN A 126 53.53 11.07 -2.77
C ASN A 126 54.01 12.50 -3.08
N ARG A 127 53.10 13.46 -3.17
CA ARG A 127 53.45 14.90 -3.30
C ARG A 127 54.21 15.41 -2.07
N ALA A 128 53.80 15.02 -0.85
CA ALA A 128 54.49 15.36 0.38
C ALA A 128 55.90 14.75 0.45
N ARG A 129 56.08 13.50 0.01
CA ARG A 129 57.41 12.84 -0.06
C ARG A 129 58.33 13.49 -1.07
N ARG A 130 57.84 13.93 -2.25
CA ARG A 130 58.64 14.63 -3.27
C ARG A 130 59.10 16.04 -2.79
N ARG A 131 58.27 16.78 -2.01
CA ARG A 131 58.63 18.10 -1.44
C ARG A 131 59.73 17.94 -0.38
N ARG A 132 59.77 16.89 0.43
CA ARG A 132 60.81 16.67 1.43
C ARG A 132 62.16 16.32 0.80
N ARG A 133 62.22 15.66 -0.35
CA ARG A 133 63.47 15.34 -1.07
C ARG A 133 64.10 16.58 -1.73
N ARG A 134 63.33 17.61 -2.13
CA ARG A 134 63.88 18.85 -2.72
C ARG A 134 64.46 19.81 -1.68
N ARG A 135 64.17 19.66 -0.39
CA ARG A 135 64.72 20.53 0.67
C ARG A 135 66.06 20.00 1.25
N ARG A 136 66.52 18.84 0.80
CA ARG A 136 67.78 18.24 1.26
C ARG A 136 68.88 18.30 0.22
N ARG A 137 68.69 19.06 -0.83
CA ARG A 137 69.73 19.48 -1.80
C ARG A 137 69.78 21.01 -1.75
#